data_5afd29b9706e2cf73b48e9f9896c4fef
#
_entry.id   5afd29b9706e2cf73b48e9f9896c4fef
#
_cell.length_a   1.000
_cell.length_b   1.000
_cell.length_c   1.000
_cell.angle_alpha   90.00
_cell.angle_beta   90.00
_cell.angle_gamma   90.00
#
_symmetry.space_group_name_H-M   'P 1'
#
loop_
_entity.id
_entity.type
_entity.pdbx_description
1 polymer ?
#
loop_
_entity_poly.entity_id
_entity_poly.type
_entity_poly.pdbx_seq_one_letter_code
_entity_poly.pdbx_strand_id
1 'polypeptide(L)'
;MLYTQSNLKHILQEENFDTFTFSYYSANHVDPKTGSSSLANMQKAYMTARDFVDTFGKEFRNLFLYGDTGVGKTFLSNCIAKELIDKSHSVIYLSSFELFDTLAKSKFGRDEAANQMNEHIFDCDLLIIDDLGTELTNSFTVSQLFLCLNERLLRRKSTIISTNLSLESLVDIYSERTFSRITSNYTMLKLTGDDIRIKKKLMKREGN
;
A
#
# COMPACT_ATOMS: atom_id res chain seq x y z
N MET A 1 -7.98 -3.78 -18.75
CA MET A 1 -8.13 -4.68 -17.59
C MET A 1 -6.79 -5.38 -17.40
N LEU A 2 -5.93 -4.79 -16.64
CA LEU A 2 -4.56 -5.26 -16.40
C LEU A 2 -4.46 -5.60 -14.93
N TYR A 3 -4.41 -6.82 -14.66
CA TYR A 3 -3.98 -7.57 -13.52
C TYR A 3 -4.96 -8.59 -13.00
N THR A 4 -4.78 -9.76 -13.47
CA THR A 4 -5.35 -10.96 -12.86
C THR A 4 -4.23 -11.91 -12.51
N GLN A 5 -3.62 -11.75 -11.35
CA GLN A 5 -3.25 -12.98 -10.64
C GLN A 5 -4.59 -13.59 -10.18
N SER A 6 -4.86 -14.81 -10.55
CA SER A 6 -6.10 -15.53 -10.19
C SER A 6 -6.35 -15.54 -8.67
N ASN A 7 -5.30 -15.45 -7.85
CA ASN A 7 -5.35 -15.38 -6.40
C ASN A 7 -5.84 -14.01 -5.88
N LEU A 8 -5.53 -12.89 -6.56
CA LEU A 8 -5.94 -11.56 -6.08
C LEU A 8 -7.46 -11.39 -6.15
N LYS A 9 -8.11 -11.96 -7.16
CA LYS A 9 -9.57 -11.87 -7.29
C LYS A 9 -10.30 -12.50 -6.10
N HIS A 10 -9.80 -13.62 -5.58
CA HIS A 10 -10.37 -14.27 -4.39
C HIS A 10 -10.11 -13.41 -3.13
N ILE A 11 -8.90 -12.88 -2.97
CA ILE A 11 -8.56 -12.02 -1.85
C ILE A 11 -9.47 -10.78 -1.81
N LEU A 12 -9.71 -10.12 -2.94
CA LEU A 12 -10.55 -8.93 -3.01
C LEU A 12 -12.03 -9.21 -2.71
N GLN A 13 -12.51 -10.46 -2.86
CA GLN A 13 -13.85 -10.84 -2.42
C GLN A 13 -13.95 -10.92 -0.89
N GLU A 14 -12.86 -11.27 -0.21
CA GLU A 14 -12.79 -11.39 1.25
C GLU A 14 -12.31 -10.10 1.93
N GLU A 15 -11.48 -9.31 1.26
CA GLU A 15 -10.87 -8.09 1.78
C GLU A 15 -11.35 -6.87 0.99
N ASN A 16 -12.47 -6.31 1.42
CA ASN A 16 -13.13 -5.14 0.82
C ASN A 16 -13.82 -4.29 1.90
N PHE A 17 -14.40 -3.16 1.53
CA PHE A 17 -15.05 -2.27 2.48
C PHE A 17 -16.30 -2.88 3.13
N ASP A 18 -17.00 -3.81 2.49
CA ASP A 18 -18.20 -4.45 3.04
C ASP A 18 -17.84 -5.45 4.14
N THR A 19 -16.67 -6.08 4.05
CA THR A 19 -16.16 -7.03 5.06
C THR A 19 -15.31 -6.37 6.15
N PHE A 20 -15.05 -5.07 6.02
CA PHE A 20 -14.24 -4.34 6.98
C PHE A 20 -14.96 -4.20 8.32
N THR A 21 -14.23 -4.39 9.41
CA THR A 21 -14.77 -4.19 10.77
C THR A 21 -13.79 -3.46 11.67
N PHE A 22 -14.31 -2.54 12.49
CA PHE A 22 -13.52 -1.83 13.49
C PHE A 22 -13.36 -2.64 14.80
N SER A 23 -14.00 -3.80 14.96
CA SER A 23 -13.98 -4.58 16.20
C SER A 23 -12.61 -5.05 16.66
N TYR A 24 -11.64 -5.08 15.76
CA TYR A 24 -10.27 -5.47 16.09
C TYR A 24 -9.42 -4.33 16.66
N TYR A 25 -9.89 -3.08 16.60
CA TYR A 25 -9.14 -1.90 17.01
C TYR A 25 -9.61 -1.40 18.37
N SER A 26 -8.66 -1.09 19.26
CA SER A 26 -8.94 -0.66 20.62
C SER A 26 -8.92 0.86 20.78
N ALA A 27 -9.88 1.41 21.50
CA ALA A 27 -9.86 2.79 21.94
C ALA A 27 -8.81 3.03 23.05
N ASN A 28 -8.40 1.97 23.76
CA ASN A 28 -7.47 2.04 24.88
C ASN A 28 -6.00 1.83 24.49
N HIS A 29 -5.75 1.30 23.30
CA HIS A 29 -4.38 1.17 22.76
C HIS A 29 -3.97 2.50 22.14
N VAL A 30 -3.28 3.33 22.92
CA VAL A 30 -2.87 4.67 22.53
C VAL A 30 -1.41 4.68 22.08
N ASP A 31 -1.14 5.25 20.91
CA ASP A 31 0.22 5.48 20.42
C ASP A 31 0.88 6.58 21.25
N PRO A 32 2.00 6.30 21.96
CA PRO A 32 2.64 7.25 22.84
C PRO A 32 3.22 8.48 22.10
N LYS A 33 3.51 8.38 20.81
CA LYS A 33 4.05 9.48 20.02
C LYS A 33 2.96 10.46 19.55
N THR A 34 1.76 9.97 19.28
CA THR A 34 0.68 10.80 18.70
C THR A 34 -0.47 11.06 19.65
N GLY A 35 -0.59 10.31 20.75
CA GLY A 35 -1.72 10.37 21.66
C GLY A 35 -3.04 9.81 21.07
N SER A 36 -3.01 9.26 19.85
CA SER A 36 -4.20 8.71 19.18
C SER A 36 -4.36 7.23 19.44
N SER A 37 -5.61 6.78 19.64
CA SER A 37 -5.89 5.35 19.80
C SER A 37 -5.82 4.60 18.47
N SER A 38 -5.60 3.27 18.53
CA SER A 38 -5.59 2.43 17.33
C SER A 38 -6.93 2.50 16.57
N LEU A 39 -8.04 2.59 17.30
CA LEU A 39 -9.37 2.79 16.70
C LEU A 39 -9.48 4.13 15.98
N ALA A 40 -9.05 5.23 16.60
CA ALA A 40 -9.10 6.57 16.00
C ALA A 40 -8.20 6.65 14.74
N ASN A 41 -7.00 6.06 14.80
CA ASN A 41 -6.08 6.01 13.66
C ASN A 41 -6.69 5.22 12.49
N MET A 42 -7.32 4.07 12.76
CA MET A 42 -7.95 3.28 11.71
C MET A 42 -9.23 3.94 11.18
N GLN A 43 -10.04 4.58 12.01
CA GLN A 43 -11.19 5.36 11.54
C GLN A 43 -10.77 6.48 10.58
N LYS A 44 -9.72 7.23 10.94
CA LYS A 44 -9.14 8.24 10.05
C LYS A 44 -8.66 7.64 8.74
N ALA A 45 -7.92 6.52 8.79
CA ALA A 45 -7.39 5.86 7.61
C ALA A 45 -8.52 5.33 6.71
N TYR A 46 -9.54 4.71 7.30
CA TYR A 46 -10.72 4.23 6.59
C TYR A 46 -11.48 5.37 5.88
N MET A 47 -11.77 6.46 6.59
CA MET A 47 -12.44 7.62 5.99
C MET A 47 -11.61 8.24 4.86
N THR A 48 -10.28 8.36 5.05
CA THR A 48 -9.37 8.84 4.00
C THR A 48 -9.36 7.90 2.79
N ALA A 49 -9.40 6.58 3.00
CA ALA A 49 -9.46 5.59 1.93
C ALA A 49 -10.78 5.68 1.14
N ARG A 50 -11.91 5.87 1.82
CA ARG A 50 -13.22 6.08 1.16
C ARG A 50 -13.21 7.36 0.34
N ASP A 51 -12.76 8.46 0.92
CA ASP A 51 -12.66 9.76 0.23
C ASP A 51 -11.70 9.69 -0.96
N PHE A 52 -10.57 8.97 -0.83
CA PHE A 52 -9.65 8.70 -1.95
C PHE A 52 -10.35 8.01 -3.12
N VAL A 53 -11.18 6.99 -2.85
CA VAL A 53 -11.95 6.27 -3.88
C VAL A 53 -13.06 7.14 -4.49
N ASP A 54 -13.71 7.99 -3.71
CA ASP A 54 -14.82 8.83 -4.17
C ASP A 54 -14.35 10.03 -5.01
N THR A 55 -13.13 10.50 -4.74
CA THR A 55 -12.49 11.60 -5.50
C THR A 55 -11.54 11.11 -6.60
N PHE A 56 -11.35 9.79 -6.73
CA PHE A 56 -10.40 9.21 -7.69
C PHE A 56 -10.70 9.63 -9.13
N GLY A 57 -9.67 10.00 -9.86
CA GLY A 57 -9.79 10.52 -11.24
C GLY A 57 -10.19 12.01 -11.33
N LYS A 58 -10.69 12.61 -10.24
CA LYS A 58 -10.95 14.07 -10.15
C LYS A 58 -9.78 14.79 -9.47
N GLU A 59 -9.26 14.17 -8.41
CA GLU A 59 -8.14 14.68 -7.64
C GLU A 59 -6.94 13.74 -7.76
N PHE A 60 -5.75 14.31 -7.96
CA PHE A 60 -4.52 13.55 -7.92
C PHE A 60 -4.03 13.44 -6.48
N ARG A 61 -4.07 12.25 -5.93
CA ARG A 61 -3.67 11.96 -4.54
C ARG A 61 -2.89 10.66 -4.46
N ASN A 62 -2.02 10.57 -3.45
CA ASN A 62 -1.27 9.37 -3.11
C ASN A 62 -1.43 9.07 -1.62
N LEU A 63 -1.36 7.80 -1.23
CA LEU A 63 -1.44 7.37 0.16
C LEU A 63 -0.18 6.63 0.59
N PHE A 64 0.26 6.89 1.81
CA PHE A 64 1.35 6.17 2.44
C PHE A 64 0.89 5.58 3.77
N LEU A 65 0.74 4.25 3.81
CA LEU A 65 0.25 3.50 4.97
C LEU A 65 1.47 2.93 5.71
N TYR A 66 1.70 3.35 6.94
CA TYR A 66 2.84 2.87 7.72
C TYR A 66 2.46 2.52 9.15
N GLY A 67 3.24 1.66 9.79
CA GLY A 67 3.01 1.20 11.15
C GLY A 67 3.19 -0.29 11.31
N ASP A 68 2.81 -0.83 12.47
CA ASP A 68 3.12 -2.19 12.89
C ASP A 68 2.58 -3.28 11.94
N THR A 69 3.15 -4.47 12.07
CA THR A 69 2.70 -5.64 11.29
C THR A 69 1.30 -6.07 11.72
N GLY A 70 0.48 -6.49 10.76
CA GLY A 70 -0.84 -7.07 11.04
C GLY A 70 -1.93 -6.07 11.44
N VAL A 71 -1.69 -4.76 11.37
CA VAL A 71 -2.67 -3.71 11.75
C VAL A 71 -3.67 -3.35 10.64
N GLY A 72 -3.63 -4.02 9.48
CA GLY A 72 -4.64 -3.87 8.43
C GLY A 72 -4.24 -2.97 7.25
N LYS A 73 -2.96 -2.65 7.06
CA LYS A 73 -2.48 -1.85 5.90
C LYS A 73 -2.86 -2.49 4.56
N THR A 74 -2.46 -3.75 4.37
CA THR A 74 -2.77 -4.57 3.19
C THR A 74 -4.28 -4.69 2.98
N PHE A 75 -5.06 -4.94 4.04
CA PHE A 75 -6.51 -5.02 3.95
C PHE A 75 -7.13 -3.71 3.42
N LEU A 76 -6.67 -2.57 3.93
CA LEU A 76 -7.19 -1.27 3.48
C LEU A 76 -6.78 -0.98 2.03
N SER A 77 -5.58 -1.37 1.61
CA SER A 77 -5.14 -1.30 0.21
C SER A 77 -6.00 -2.16 -0.71
N ASN A 78 -6.38 -3.38 -0.26
CA ASN A 78 -7.27 -4.27 -0.99
C ASN A 78 -8.70 -3.70 -1.11
N CYS A 79 -9.22 -3.06 -0.05
CA CYS A 79 -10.50 -2.36 -0.11
C CYS A 79 -10.51 -1.29 -1.23
N ILE A 80 -9.46 -0.47 -1.29
CA ILE A 80 -9.33 0.58 -2.33
C ILE A 80 -9.21 -0.06 -3.71
N ALA A 81 -8.35 -1.08 -3.85
CA ALA A 81 -8.14 -1.78 -5.12
C ALA A 81 -9.45 -2.35 -5.68
N LYS A 82 -10.22 -3.04 -4.83
CA LYS A 82 -11.52 -3.64 -5.20
C LYS A 82 -12.49 -2.60 -5.75
N GLU A 83 -12.71 -1.51 -5.01
CA GLU A 83 -13.62 -0.44 -5.41
C GLU A 83 -13.22 0.23 -6.73
N LEU A 84 -11.92 0.48 -6.92
CA LEU A 84 -11.44 1.12 -8.15
C LEU A 84 -11.50 0.19 -9.36
N ILE A 85 -11.23 -1.12 -9.16
CA ILE A 85 -11.41 -2.13 -10.21
C ILE A 85 -12.89 -2.20 -10.62
N ASP A 86 -13.82 -2.22 -9.67
CA ASP A 86 -15.26 -2.24 -9.93
C ASP A 86 -15.72 -0.97 -10.67
N LYS A 87 -15.06 0.17 -10.43
CA LYS A 87 -15.26 1.43 -11.16
C LYS A 87 -14.49 1.48 -12.50
N SER A 88 -13.93 0.35 -12.97
CA SER A 88 -13.22 0.20 -14.24
C SER A 88 -11.90 0.97 -14.36
N HIS A 89 -11.26 1.32 -13.26
CA HIS A 89 -9.91 1.87 -13.25
C HIS A 89 -8.87 0.77 -13.42
N SER A 90 -7.73 1.12 -14.03
CA SER A 90 -6.58 0.23 -14.13
C SER A 90 -5.79 0.24 -12.83
N VAL A 91 -5.77 -0.89 -12.13
CA VAL A 91 -5.04 -1.06 -10.86
C VAL A 91 -3.97 -2.13 -11.00
N ILE A 92 -2.76 -1.82 -10.58
CA ILE A 92 -1.66 -2.78 -10.43
C ILE A 92 -1.32 -2.89 -8.95
N TYR A 93 -1.33 -4.12 -8.43
CA TYR A 93 -0.96 -4.44 -7.07
C TYR A 93 0.27 -5.34 -7.08
N LEU A 94 1.37 -4.87 -6.50
CA LEU A 94 2.63 -5.59 -6.40
C LEU A 94 3.18 -5.50 -4.98
N SER A 95 3.74 -6.59 -4.49
CA SER A 95 4.68 -6.50 -3.37
C SER A 95 5.93 -5.74 -3.81
N SER A 96 6.67 -5.18 -2.87
CA SER A 96 7.94 -4.52 -3.19
C SER A 96 8.90 -5.45 -3.91
N PHE A 97 8.94 -6.73 -3.52
CA PHE A 97 9.75 -7.75 -4.19
C PHE A 97 9.37 -7.90 -5.68
N GLU A 98 8.06 -8.07 -5.98
CA GLU A 98 7.57 -8.24 -7.36
C GLU A 98 7.83 -6.99 -8.20
N LEU A 99 7.67 -5.79 -7.62
CA LEU A 99 8.00 -4.54 -8.29
C LEU A 99 9.46 -4.51 -8.74
N PHE A 100 10.39 -4.73 -7.81
CA PHE A 100 11.82 -4.64 -8.13
C PHE A 100 12.32 -5.79 -9.02
N ASP A 101 11.76 -6.99 -8.88
CA ASP A 101 12.03 -8.10 -9.79
C ASP A 101 11.60 -7.77 -11.23
N THR A 102 10.40 -7.21 -11.40
CA THR A 102 9.89 -6.77 -12.70
C THR A 102 10.78 -5.67 -13.31
N LEU A 103 11.14 -4.65 -12.52
CA LEU A 103 12.00 -3.56 -12.98
C LEU A 103 13.40 -4.05 -13.32
N ALA A 104 13.95 -5.03 -12.59
CA ALA A 104 15.24 -5.63 -12.87
C ALA A 104 15.21 -6.46 -14.16
N LYS A 105 14.18 -7.30 -14.34
CA LYS A 105 14.01 -8.10 -15.57
C LYS A 105 13.83 -7.24 -16.81
N SER A 106 13.07 -6.16 -16.70
CA SER A 106 12.90 -5.18 -17.80
C SER A 106 14.22 -4.48 -18.13
N LYS A 107 15.02 -4.12 -17.14
CA LYS A 107 16.24 -3.34 -17.34
C LYS A 107 17.45 -4.17 -17.82
N PHE A 108 17.60 -5.38 -17.28
CA PHE A 108 18.77 -6.22 -17.50
C PHE A 108 18.47 -7.49 -18.32
N GLY A 109 17.22 -7.88 -18.41
CA GLY A 109 16.75 -9.01 -19.20
C GLY A 109 16.33 -8.59 -20.61
N ARG A 110 16.12 -9.61 -21.47
CA ARG A 110 15.44 -9.45 -22.75
C ARG A 110 14.02 -10.02 -22.68
N ASP A 111 13.37 -9.76 -21.55
CA ASP A 111 12.03 -10.27 -21.25
C ASP A 111 10.98 -9.25 -21.71
N GLU A 112 10.32 -9.57 -22.81
CA GLU A 112 9.30 -8.71 -23.40
C GLU A 112 8.08 -8.54 -22.48
N ALA A 113 7.70 -9.57 -21.71
CA ALA A 113 6.62 -9.49 -20.75
C ALA A 113 6.96 -8.53 -19.59
N ALA A 114 8.22 -8.57 -19.11
CA ALA A 114 8.69 -7.63 -18.11
C ALA A 114 8.75 -6.18 -18.64
N ASN A 115 9.09 -5.99 -19.90
CA ASN A 115 9.07 -4.65 -20.52
C ASN A 115 7.65 -4.09 -20.62
N GLN A 116 6.69 -4.90 -21.06
CA GLN A 116 5.28 -4.50 -21.11
C GLN A 116 4.73 -4.21 -19.70
N MET A 117 5.06 -5.05 -18.71
CA MET A 117 4.66 -4.81 -17.32
C MET A 117 5.26 -3.52 -16.78
N ASN A 118 6.52 -3.23 -17.09
CA ASN A 118 7.19 -1.99 -16.70
C ASN A 118 6.44 -0.76 -17.23
N GLU A 119 6.03 -0.75 -18.50
CA GLU A 119 5.20 0.32 -19.07
C GLU A 119 3.87 0.46 -18.32
N HIS A 120 3.21 -0.65 -18.02
CA HIS A 120 1.95 -0.65 -17.27
C HIS A 120 2.12 -0.13 -15.84
N ILE A 121 3.23 -0.42 -15.16
CA ILE A 121 3.54 0.13 -13.83
C ILE A 121 3.52 1.65 -13.85
N PHE A 122 4.00 2.28 -14.92
CA PHE A 122 4.01 3.75 -15.04
C PHE A 122 2.68 4.33 -15.49
N ASP A 123 1.87 3.59 -16.25
CA ASP A 123 0.67 4.13 -16.92
C ASP A 123 -0.65 3.78 -16.22
N CYS A 124 -0.69 2.73 -15.37
CA CYS A 124 -1.92 2.38 -14.64
C CYS A 124 -2.42 3.54 -13.78
N ASP A 125 -3.72 3.62 -13.59
CA ASP A 125 -4.35 4.70 -12.81
C ASP A 125 -3.95 4.64 -11.36
N LEU A 126 -3.87 3.43 -10.78
CA LEU A 126 -3.38 3.18 -9.43
C LEU A 126 -2.31 2.10 -9.40
N LEU A 127 -1.16 2.41 -8.83
CA LEU A 127 -0.14 1.43 -8.42
C LEU A 127 -0.20 1.25 -6.90
N ILE A 128 -0.27 0.01 -6.43
CA ILE A 128 -0.12 -0.34 -5.02
C ILE A 128 1.20 -1.08 -4.86
N ILE A 129 2.07 -0.53 -4.01
CA ILE A 129 3.34 -1.13 -3.59
C ILE A 129 3.16 -1.60 -2.16
N ASP A 130 2.98 -2.90 -1.97
CA ASP A 130 2.73 -3.47 -0.65
C ASP A 130 4.02 -3.98 0.00
N ASP A 131 4.09 -3.83 1.33
CA ASP A 131 5.21 -4.27 2.18
C ASP A 131 6.59 -3.73 1.73
N LEU A 132 6.66 -2.43 1.40
CA LEU A 132 7.94 -1.78 1.08
C LEU A 132 8.94 -1.94 2.24
N GLY A 133 10.15 -2.39 1.91
CA GLY A 133 11.22 -2.68 2.88
C GLY A 133 11.39 -4.16 3.20
N THR A 134 10.66 -5.06 2.54
CA THR A 134 10.84 -6.52 2.69
C THR A 134 11.74 -7.12 1.59
N GLU A 135 12.03 -6.37 0.54
CA GLU A 135 12.96 -6.75 -0.51
C GLU A 135 14.42 -6.62 -0.10
N LEU A 136 15.32 -7.25 -0.85
CA LEU A 136 16.77 -7.02 -0.70
C LEU A 136 17.13 -5.61 -1.17
N THR A 137 17.36 -4.72 -0.21
CA THR A 137 17.71 -3.33 -0.50
C THR A 137 19.15 -3.20 -0.99
N ASN A 138 19.33 -2.52 -2.12
CA ASN A 138 20.62 -2.19 -2.70
C ASN A 138 20.52 -0.89 -3.53
N SER A 139 21.61 -0.42 -4.13
CA SER A 139 21.63 0.82 -4.90
C SER A 139 20.66 0.82 -6.09
N PHE A 140 20.39 -0.36 -6.67
CA PHE A 140 19.42 -0.50 -7.75
C PHE A 140 17.99 -0.28 -7.24
N THR A 141 17.55 -1.00 -6.18
CA THR A 141 16.20 -0.88 -5.64
C THR A 141 15.92 0.53 -5.14
N VAL A 142 16.87 1.17 -4.45
CA VAL A 142 16.76 2.57 -3.99
C VAL A 142 16.55 3.52 -5.17
N SER A 143 17.39 3.40 -6.22
CA SER A 143 17.28 4.27 -7.40
C SER A 143 16.00 4.01 -8.20
N GLN A 144 15.58 2.75 -8.34
CA GLN A 144 14.36 2.41 -9.07
C GLN A 144 13.09 2.87 -8.34
N LEU A 145 13.05 2.76 -7.01
CA LEU A 145 11.92 3.32 -6.25
C LEU A 145 11.80 4.82 -6.51
N PHE A 146 12.91 5.56 -6.36
CA PHE A 146 12.91 7.00 -6.60
C PHE A 146 12.44 7.37 -8.01
N LEU A 147 12.92 6.66 -9.03
CA LEU A 147 12.52 6.87 -10.43
C LEU A 147 11.03 6.55 -10.62
N CYS A 148 10.55 5.42 -10.10
CA CYS A 148 9.16 5.02 -10.21
C CYS A 148 8.22 6.06 -9.59
N LEU A 149 8.50 6.50 -8.36
CA LEU A 149 7.68 7.50 -7.70
C LEU A 149 7.70 8.85 -8.44
N ASN A 150 8.86 9.31 -8.89
CA ASN A 150 8.95 10.56 -9.65
C ASN A 150 8.19 10.51 -10.97
N GLU A 151 8.36 9.44 -11.73
CA GLU A 151 7.71 9.30 -13.03
C GLU A 151 6.18 9.28 -12.88
N ARG A 152 5.67 8.53 -11.90
CA ARG A 152 4.23 8.50 -11.63
C ARG A 152 3.68 9.85 -11.13
N LEU A 153 4.45 10.58 -10.31
CA LEU A 153 4.09 11.95 -9.90
C LEU A 153 4.01 12.90 -11.09
N LEU A 154 4.98 12.83 -12.02
CA LEU A 154 4.98 13.66 -13.24
C LEU A 154 3.78 13.34 -14.14
N ARG A 155 3.42 12.07 -14.28
CA ARG A 155 2.25 11.60 -15.04
C ARG A 155 0.94 11.81 -14.29
N ARG A 156 0.95 12.29 -13.06
CA ARG A 156 -0.21 12.41 -12.17
C ARG A 156 -0.98 11.09 -12.00
N LYS A 157 -0.23 9.98 -11.88
CA LYS A 157 -0.76 8.63 -11.64
C LYS A 157 -0.66 8.28 -10.16
N SER A 158 -1.79 7.93 -9.55
CA SER A 158 -1.89 7.68 -8.11
C SER A 158 -1.11 6.46 -7.66
N THR A 159 -0.47 6.57 -6.49
CA THR A 159 0.29 5.47 -5.89
C THR A 159 -0.09 5.31 -4.42
N ILE A 160 -0.28 4.07 -4.00
CA ILE A 160 -0.39 3.67 -2.59
C ILE A 160 0.86 2.89 -2.23
N ILE A 161 1.46 3.20 -1.09
CA ILE A 161 2.60 2.46 -0.55
C ILE A 161 2.21 2.00 0.86
N SER A 162 2.45 0.74 1.17
CA SER A 162 2.40 0.23 2.54
C SER A 162 3.79 -0.18 3.01
N THR A 163 4.08 -0.01 4.31
CA THR A 163 5.35 -0.42 4.91
C THR A 163 5.21 -0.68 6.41
N ASN A 164 6.04 -1.60 6.90
CA ASN A 164 6.25 -1.81 8.34
C ASN A 164 7.45 -1.01 8.88
N LEU A 165 8.19 -0.32 8.02
CA LEU A 165 9.33 0.50 8.43
C LEU A 165 8.88 1.73 9.22
N SER A 166 9.71 2.12 10.18
CA SER A 166 9.60 3.45 10.79
C SER A 166 10.00 4.53 9.76
N LEU A 167 9.58 5.77 10.01
CA LEU A 167 9.97 6.88 9.12
C LEU A 167 11.48 7.10 9.10
N GLU A 168 12.13 6.88 10.24
CA GLU A 168 13.59 6.92 10.39
C GLU A 168 14.26 5.84 9.54
N SER A 169 13.80 4.58 9.66
CA SER A 169 14.32 3.46 8.85
C SER A 169 14.09 3.66 7.35
N LEU A 170 13.00 4.33 6.98
CA LEU A 170 12.71 4.64 5.57
C LEU A 170 13.77 5.60 4.99
N VAL A 171 14.21 6.60 5.78
CA VAL A 171 15.30 7.51 5.38
C VAL A 171 16.61 6.76 5.24
N ASP A 172 16.94 5.92 6.21
CA ASP A 172 18.21 5.15 6.23
C ASP A 172 18.31 4.19 5.02
N ILE A 173 17.19 3.56 4.65
CA ILE A 173 17.15 2.56 3.58
C ILE A 173 17.03 3.21 2.21
N TYR A 174 16.09 4.15 2.03
CA TYR A 174 15.73 4.69 0.69
C TYR A 174 16.22 6.12 0.43
N SER A 175 16.95 6.71 1.31
CA SER A 175 17.49 8.07 1.29
C SER A 175 16.50 9.18 1.62
N GLU A 176 17.06 10.32 2.08
CA GLU A 176 16.31 11.55 2.34
C GLU A 176 15.54 12.06 1.12
N ARG A 177 16.07 11.85 -0.10
CA ARG A 177 15.41 12.29 -1.35
C ARG A 177 14.10 11.56 -1.59
N THR A 178 14.07 10.24 -1.40
CA THR A 178 12.87 9.41 -1.54
C THR A 178 11.88 9.77 -0.44
N PHE A 179 12.35 9.88 0.80
CA PHE A 179 11.52 10.27 1.94
C PHE A 179 10.86 11.65 1.75
N SER A 180 11.64 12.67 1.35
CA SER A 180 11.12 14.00 1.04
C SER A 180 10.05 13.96 -0.07
N ARG A 181 10.24 13.13 -1.08
CA ARG A 181 9.26 12.95 -2.16
C ARG A 181 7.96 12.36 -1.64
N ILE A 182 8.03 11.35 -0.76
CA ILE A 182 6.88 10.73 -0.14
C ILE A 182 6.16 11.73 0.76
N THR A 183 6.84 12.34 1.71
CA THR A 183 6.22 13.25 2.68
C THR A 183 5.59 14.49 2.06
N SER A 184 6.12 14.96 0.93
CA SER A 184 5.59 16.13 0.23
C SER A 184 4.39 15.84 -0.70
N ASN A 185 4.18 14.57 -1.11
CA ASN A 185 3.20 14.24 -2.15
C ASN A 185 2.20 13.16 -1.75
N TYR A 186 2.32 12.58 -0.54
CA TYR A 186 1.46 11.50 -0.07
C TYR A 186 0.74 11.89 1.22
N THR A 187 -0.50 11.48 1.34
CA THR A 187 -1.20 11.53 2.62
C THR A 187 -0.67 10.42 3.51
N MET A 188 -0.02 10.80 4.61
CA MET A 188 0.62 9.88 5.57
C MET A 188 -0.43 9.34 6.55
N LEU A 189 -0.61 8.03 6.58
CA LEU A 189 -1.58 7.35 7.44
C LEU A 189 -0.84 6.34 8.34
N LYS A 190 -0.70 6.69 9.62
CA LYS A 190 -0.12 5.80 10.62
C LYS A 190 -1.19 4.86 11.14
N LEU A 191 -0.97 3.57 11.02
CA LEU A 191 -1.81 2.52 11.58
C LEU A 191 -1.07 1.88 12.77
N THR A 192 -1.76 1.78 13.90
CA THR A 192 -1.22 1.22 15.15
C THR A 192 -2.20 0.20 15.72
N GLY A 193 -1.72 -0.71 16.54
CA GLY A 193 -2.56 -1.68 17.21
C GLY A 193 -1.93 -3.07 17.28
N ASP A 194 -2.72 -4.03 17.76
CA ASP A 194 -2.30 -5.42 17.82
C ASP A 194 -2.42 -6.10 16.45
N ASP A 195 -1.66 -7.17 16.25
CA ASP A 195 -1.78 -7.99 15.03
C ASP A 195 -3.17 -8.65 14.97
N ILE A 196 -3.99 -8.20 14.00
CA ILE A 196 -5.37 -8.65 13.79
C ILE A 196 -5.41 -10.15 13.46
N ARG A 197 -4.38 -10.68 12.80
CA ARG A 197 -4.30 -12.12 12.46
C ARG A 197 -4.22 -12.98 13.71
N ILE A 198 -3.49 -12.50 14.73
CA ILE A 198 -3.40 -13.14 16.04
C ILE A 198 -4.75 -13.02 16.77
N LYS A 199 -5.35 -11.82 16.81
CA LYS A 199 -6.67 -11.62 17.43
C LYS A 199 -7.75 -12.52 16.82
N LYS A 200 -7.81 -12.62 15.50
CA LYS A 200 -8.77 -13.51 14.82
C LYS A 200 -8.60 -14.97 15.22
N LYS A 201 -7.35 -15.44 15.42
CA LYS A 201 -7.07 -16.82 15.87
C LYS A 201 -7.52 -17.05 17.32
N LEU A 202 -7.32 -16.06 18.20
CA LEU A 202 -7.73 -16.17 19.62
C LEU A 202 -9.26 -16.17 19.76
N MET A 203 -9.95 -15.26 19.10
CA MET A 203 -11.43 -15.20 19.13
C MET A 203 -12.10 -16.47 18.60
N LYS A 204 -11.51 -17.13 17.58
CA LYS A 204 -12.01 -18.41 17.08
C LYS A 204 -11.84 -19.58 18.07
N ARG A 205 -10.87 -19.47 19.00
CA ARG A 205 -10.64 -20.51 20.04
C ARG A 205 -11.57 -20.33 21.26
N GLU A 206 -11.99 -19.11 21.56
CA GLU A 206 -12.89 -18.80 22.66
C GLU A 206 -14.38 -19.03 22.31
N GLY A 207 -14.70 -19.16 21.02
CA GLY A 207 -16.06 -19.42 20.53
C GLY A 207 -16.38 -20.90 20.22
N ASN A 208 -15.42 -21.80 20.45
CA ASN A 208 -15.59 -23.27 20.41
C ASN A 208 -15.44 -23.87 21.80
#